data_7821cee92dccaa9f9cfbc19c83ea9ce4
#
_entry.id   7821cee92dccaa9f9cfbc19c83ea9ce4
#
_cell.length_a   1.000
_cell.length_b   1.000
_cell.length_c   1.000
_cell.angle_alpha   90.00
_cell.angle_beta   90.00
_cell.angle_gamma   90.00
#
_symmetry.space_group_name_H-M   'P 1'
#
loop_
_entity.id
_entity.type
_entity.pdbx_description
1 polymer ?
#
loop_
_entity_poly.entity_id
_entity_poly.type
_entity_poly.pdbx_seq_one_letter_code
_entity_poly.pdbx_strand_id
1 'polypeptide(L)'
;MDNRYILVIDQGTSATKVILFNRKGQVVHRCNRVHKQYYPNPGWVEHDAEEIYKNILKAIYDILYEAKITGQQIMALAITNQRETALVWDKQTGKPV
;
A
#
# COMPACT_ATOMS: atom_id res chain seq x y z
N MET A 1 24.61 -15.81 2.32
CA MET A 1 24.13 -14.73 1.47
C MET A 1 22.87 -14.15 2.08
N ASP A 2 22.78 -12.85 2.16
CA ASP A 2 21.65 -12.22 2.82
C ASP A 2 20.56 -11.89 1.80
N ASN A 3 19.45 -12.62 1.84
CA ASN A 3 18.30 -12.45 0.96
C ASN A 3 17.22 -11.60 1.63
N ARG A 4 17.62 -10.52 2.28
CA ARG A 4 16.69 -9.62 2.93
C ARG A 4 16.34 -8.44 2.04
N TYR A 5 15.12 -7.96 2.20
CA TYR A 5 14.54 -6.94 1.35
C TYR A 5 13.90 -5.85 2.18
N ILE A 6 13.71 -4.70 1.56
CA ILE A 6 12.95 -3.58 2.13
C ILE A 6 11.72 -3.41 1.26
N LEU A 7 10.55 -3.37 1.89
CA LEU A 7 9.29 -3.17 1.21
C LEU A 7 8.81 -1.73 1.44
N VAL A 8 8.48 -1.05 0.36
CA VAL A 8 7.99 0.33 0.41
C VAL A 8 6.56 0.36 -0.09
N ILE A 9 5.66 0.95 0.71
CA ILE A 9 4.28 1.20 0.30
C ILE A 9 4.14 2.70 0.06
N ASP A 10 3.87 3.07 -1.18
CA ASP A 10 3.61 4.44 -1.58
C ASP A 10 2.10 4.57 -1.84
N GLN A 11 1.39 5.09 -0.84
CA GLN A 11 -0.05 5.28 -0.92
C GLN A 11 -0.34 6.64 -1.53
N GLY A 12 -0.57 6.66 -2.84
CA GLY A 12 -0.92 7.86 -3.56
C GLY A 12 -2.42 8.14 -3.57
N THR A 13 -2.81 9.23 -4.21
CA THR A 13 -4.21 9.65 -4.29
C THR A 13 -5.03 8.72 -5.18
N SER A 14 -4.45 8.21 -6.26
CA SER A 14 -5.16 7.37 -7.24
C SER A 14 -4.75 5.92 -7.21
N ALA A 15 -3.64 5.59 -6.59
CA ALA A 15 -3.11 4.23 -6.62
C ALA A 15 -2.21 3.95 -5.43
N THR A 16 -2.12 2.66 -5.10
CA THR A 16 -1.13 2.14 -4.16
C THR A 16 0.00 1.53 -4.96
N LYS A 17 1.22 1.96 -4.69
CA LYS A 17 2.43 1.37 -5.27
C LYS A 17 3.19 0.63 -4.19
N VAL A 18 3.62 -0.57 -4.50
CA VAL A 18 4.47 -1.36 -3.60
C VAL A 18 5.76 -1.64 -4.34
N ILE A 19 6.87 -1.36 -3.71
CA ILE A 19 8.19 -1.47 -4.31
C ILE A 19 9.06 -2.32 -3.39
N LEU A 20 9.73 -3.30 -3.98
CA LEU A 20 10.64 -4.17 -3.25
C LEU A 20 12.07 -3.80 -3.62
N PHE A 21 12.86 -3.48 -2.60
CA PHE A 21 14.28 -3.17 -2.75
C PHE A 21 15.13 -4.28 -2.12
N ASN A 22 16.28 -4.54 -2.72
CA ASN A 22 17.28 -5.38 -2.08
C ASN A 22 18.12 -4.53 -1.10
N ARG A 23 19.07 -5.16 -0.42
CA ARG A 23 19.92 -4.47 0.55
C ARG A 23 20.82 -3.41 -0.07
N LYS A 24 21.06 -3.47 -1.37
CA LYS A 24 21.85 -2.49 -2.10
C LYS A 24 21.04 -1.28 -2.54
N GLY A 25 19.75 -1.26 -2.24
CA GLY A 25 18.85 -0.18 -2.65
C GLY A 25 18.39 -0.27 -4.09
N GLN A 26 18.56 -1.41 -4.72
CA GLN A 26 18.10 -1.64 -6.08
C GLN A 26 16.66 -2.12 -6.07
N VAL A 27 15.86 -1.64 -7.03
CA VAL A 27 14.48 -2.10 -7.19
C VAL A 27 14.50 -3.52 -7.74
N VAL A 28 13.89 -4.43 -7.01
CA VAL A 28 13.76 -5.84 -7.41
C VAL A 28 12.43 -6.06 -8.11
N HIS A 29 11.35 -5.47 -7.58
CA HIS A 29 10.01 -5.67 -8.13
C HIS A 29 9.11 -4.49 -7.78
N ARG A 30 8.06 -4.30 -8.59
CA ARG A 30 7.06 -3.25 -8.38
C ARG A 30 5.67 -3.81 -8.61
N CYS A 31 4.71 -3.30 -7.85
CA CYS A 31 3.29 -3.61 -8.04
C CYS A 31 2.49 -2.31 -7.89
N ASN A 32 1.47 -2.14 -8.72
CA ASN A 32 0.62 -0.95 -8.70
C ASN A 32 -0.84 -1.38 -8.70
N ARG A 33 -1.63 -0.79 -7.79
CA ARG A 33 -3.06 -1.05 -7.67
C ARG A 33 -3.82 0.25 -7.64
N VAL A 34 -4.70 0.46 -8.62
CA VAL A 34 -5.56 1.64 -8.71
C VAL A 34 -6.76 1.45 -7.79
N HIS A 35 -7.17 2.50 -7.10
CA HIS A 35 -8.40 2.51 -6.34
C HIS A 35 -9.36 3.56 -6.89
N LYS A 36 -10.66 3.35 -6.66
CA LYS A 36 -11.70 4.23 -7.16
C LYS A 36 -11.76 5.52 -6.34
N GLN A 37 -11.99 6.63 -7.02
CA GLN A 37 -12.27 7.92 -6.39
C GLN A 37 -13.76 8.20 -6.53
N TYR A 38 -14.37 8.75 -5.48
CA TYR A 38 -15.80 9.03 -5.43
C TYR A 38 -16.01 10.53 -5.36
N TYR A 39 -17.00 11.03 -6.10
CA TYR A 39 -17.31 12.45 -6.19
C TYR A 39 -18.77 12.68 -5.80
N PRO A 40 -19.11 12.60 -4.50
CA PRO A 40 -20.51 12.67 -4.06
C PRO A 40 -21.15 14.04 -4.28
N ASN A 41 -20.32 15.09 -4.28
CA ASN A 41 -20.76 16.46 -4.54
C ASN A 41 -19.72 17.18 -5.38
N PRO A 42 -20.09 18.26 -6.12
CA PRO A 42 -19.11 19.03 -6.87
C PRO A 42 -17.97 19.53 -5.97
N GLY A 43 -16.74 19.26 -6.40
CA GLY A 43 -15.54 19.63 -5.65
C GLY A 43 -15.15 18.71 -4.51
N TRP A 44 -15.96 17.69 -4.22
CA TRP A 44 -15.64 16.69 -3.19
C TRP A 44 -14.97 15.48 -3.83
N VAL A 45 -13.96 14.97 -3.16
CA VAL A 45 -13.29 13.72 -3.55
C VAL A 45 -13.22 12.81 -2.32
N GLU A 46 -13.74 11.59 -2.46
CA GLU A 46 -13.72 10.60 -1.40
C GLU A 46 -13.08 9.31 -1.88
N HIS A 47 -12.50 8.58 -0.96
CA HIS A 47 -11.92 7.26 -1.19
C HIS A 47 -12.53 6.27 -0.21
N ASP A 48 -12.59 5.00 -0.64
CA ASP A 48 -12.99 3.91 0.25
C ASP A 48 -11.73 3.37 0.96
N ALA A 49 -11.66 3.62 2.26
CA ALA A 49 -10.50 3.21 3.06
C ALA A 49 -10.31 1.69 3.07
N GLU A 50 -11.40 0.93 3.07
CA GLU A 50 -11.31 -0.54 3.04
C GLU A 50 -10.80 -1.04 1.69
N GLU A 51 -11.19 -0.41 0.60
CA GLU A 51 -10.65 -0.72 -0.74
C GLU A 51 -9.14 -0.47 -0.79
N ILE A 52 -8.70 0.67 -0.26
CA ILE A 52 -7.28 1.01 -0.20
C ILE A 52 -6.51 -0.04 0.59
N TYR A 53 -7.03 -0.40 1.77
CA TYR A 53 -6.37 -1.41 2.61
C TYR A 53 -6.28 -2.76 1.92
N LYS A 54 -7.36 -3.20 1.29
CA LYS A 54 -7.36 -4.46 0.54
C LYS A 54 -6.37 -4.42 -0.63
N ASN A 55 -6.27 -3.30 -1.32
CA ASN A 55 -5.30 -3.13 -2.41
C ASN A 55 -3.87 -3.22 -1.90
N ILE A 56 -3.58 -2.65 -0.73
CA ILE A 56 -2.26 -2.75 -0.11
C ILE A 56 -1.92 -4.22 0.17
N LEU A 57 -2.85 -4.95 0.80
CA LEU A 57 -2.61 -6.36 1.13
C LEU A 57 -2.41 -7.21 -0.13
N LYS A 58 -3.23 -6.99 -1.16
CA LYS A 58 -3.10 -7.71 -2.43
C LYS A 58 -1.78 -7.38 -3.12
N ALA A 59 -1.38 -6.12 -3.11
CA ALA A 59 -0.12 -5.70 -3.74
C ALA A 59 1.08 -6.33 -3.02
N ILE A 60 1.06 -6.38 -1.70
CA ILE A 60 2.11 -7.05 -0.92
C ILE A 60 2.15 -8.53 -1.26
N TYR A 61 1.00 -9.20 -1.25
CA TYR A 61 0.92 -10.61 -1.59
C TYR A 61 1.48 -10.89 -2.99
N ASP A 62 1.05 -10.09 -3.97
CA ASP A 62 1.49 -10.28 -5.35
C ASP A 62 3.00 -10.08 -5.51
N ILE A 63 3.57 -9.07 -4.85
CA ILE A 63 4.99 -8.78 -4.97
C ILE A 63 5.84 -9.87 -4.33
N LEU A 64 5.41 -10.40 -3.18
CA LEU A 64 6.10 -11.51 -2.53
C LEU A 64 6.04 -12.77 -3.40
N TYR A 65 4.88 -13.04 -3.97
CA TYR A 65 4.69 -14.19 -4.84
C TYR A 65 5.56 -14.10 -6.10
N GLU A 66 5.53 -12.95 -6.78
CA GLU A 66 6.28 -12.76 -8.01
C GLU A 66 7.79 -12.73 -7.79
N ALA A 67 8.24 -12.17 -6.68
CA ALA A 67 9.66 -12.15 -6.33
C ALA A 67 10.12 -13.49 -5.72
N LYS A 68 9.19 -14.40 -5.44
CA LYS A 68 9.47 -15.72 -4.85
C LYS A 68 10.17 -15.61 -3.49
N ILE A 69 9.69 -14.70 -2.66
CA ILE A 69 10.19 -14.49 -1.30
C ILE A 69 9.05 -14.62 -0.29
N THR A 70 9.43 -14.72 0.97
CA THR A 70 8.47 -14.77 2.08
C THR A 70 8.54 -13.50 2.90
N GLY A 71 7.51 -13.24 3.72
CA GLY A 71 7.50 -12.08 4.60
C GLY A 71 8.66 -12.06 5.59
N GLN A 72 9.21 -13.22 5.94
CA GLN A 72 10.34 -13.30 6.84
C GLN A 72 11.62 -12.69 6.25
N GLN A 73 11.67 -12.55 4.94
CA GLN A 73 12.81 -11.93 4.25
C GLN A 73 12.69 -10.41 4.18
N ILE A 74 11.58 -9.85 4.63
CA ILE A 74 11.38 -8.40 4.69
C ILE A 74 11.96 -7.91 6.01
N MET A 75 13.03 -7.12 5.92
CA MET A 75 13.73 -6.61 7.10
C MET A 75 13.16 -5.27 7.58
N ALA A 76 12.49 -4.52 6.70
CA ALA A 76 11.93 -3.23 7.03
C ALA A 76 10.77 -2.90 6.09
N LEU A 77 9.83 -2.13 6.61
CA LEU A 77 8.69 -1.61 5.87
C LEU A 77 8.67 -0.11 5.99
N ALA A 78 8.61 0.58 4.86
CA ALA A 78 8.45 2.04 4.81
C ALA A 78 7.12 2.37 4.15
N ILE A 79 6.46 3.40 4.65
CA ILE A 79 5.14 3.81 4.16
C ILE A 79 5.15 5.30 3.91
N THR A 80 4.67 5.71 2.72
CA THR A 80 4.33 7.09 2.44
C THR A 80 2.80 7.19 2.29
N ASN A 81 2.22 8.30 2.73
CA ASN A 81 0.78 8.48 2.72
C ASN A 81 0.36 9.50 1.65
N GLN A 82 -0.93 9.48 1.32
CA GLN A 82 -1.53 10.55 0.53
C GLN A 82 -1.83 11.74 1.42
N ARG A 83 -1.60 12.95 0.89
CA ARG A 83 -1.81 14.18 1.64
C ARG A 83 -3.28 14.61 1.64
N GLU A 84 -3.63 15.46 2.61
CA GLU A 84 -4.94 16.13 2.68
C GLU A 84 -6.11 15.16 2.72
N THR A 85 -5.86 13.96 3.25
CA THR A 85 -6.88 12.93 3.42
C THR A 85 -7.05 12.66 4.90
N ALA A 86 -8.29 12.69 5.36
CA ALA A 86 -8.63 12.38 6.74
C ALA A 86 -9.53 11.15 6.76
N LEU A 87 -9.35 10.32 7.78
CA LEU A 87 -10.15 9.14 8.00
C LEU A 87 -10.64 9.13 9.45
N VAL A 88 -11.94 8.93 9.61
CA VAL A 88 -12.56 8.75 10.92
C VAL A 88 -13.17 7.37 10.97
N TRP A 89 -12.91 6.66 12.06
CA TRP A 89 -13.45 5.31 12.22
C TRP A 89 -14.03 5.09 13.61
N ASP A 90 -14.91 4.12 13.72
CA ASP A 90 -15.49 3.72 14.99
C ASP A 90 -14.42 3.01 15.81
N LYS A 91 -14.22 3.49 17.04
CA LYS A 91 -13.17 2.97 17.93
C LYS A 91 -13.40 1.51 18.30
N GLN A 92 -14.67 1.10 18.41
CA GLN A 92 -15.01 -0.25 18.87
C GLN A 92 -15.00 -1.26 17.72
N THR A 93 -15.51 -0.86 16.54
CA THR A 93 -15.63 -1.78 15.40
C THR A 93 -14.42 -1.69 14.46
N GLY A 94 -13.67 -0.58 14.48
CA GLY A 94 -12.59 -0.31 13.54
C GLY A 94 -13.07 0.05 12.15
N LYS A 95 -14.37 0.23 11.94
CA LYS A 95 -14.93 0.54 10.63
C LYS A 95 -14.94 2.04 10.36
N PRO A 96 -14.67 2.46 9.09
CA PRO A 96 -14.79 3.87 8.71
C PRO A 96 -16.20 4.40 8.90
N VAL A 97 -16.27 5.64 9.29
CA VAL A 97 -17.53 6.36 9.46
C VAL A 97 -17.92 7.05 8.17
#